data_b094f7ebc57afac543424be2daaba700
#
_entry.id   b094f7ebc57afac543424be2daaba700
#
_cell.length_a   1.000
_cell.length_b   1.000
_cell.length_c   1.000
_cell.angle_alpha   90.00
_cell.angle_beta   90.00
_cell.angle_gamma   90.00
#
_symmetry.space_group_name_H-M   'P 1'
#
loop_
_entity.id
_entity.type
_entity.pdbx_description
1 polymer ?
#
loop_
_entity_poly.entity_id
_entity_poly.type
_entity_poly.pdbx_seq_one_letter_code
_entity_poly.pdbx_strand_id
1 'polypeptide(L)'
;GSLENRARLLVEIVLSVRAEIGDELPLIVRFSASDWIEGGWTEADTAMVAKWCEDAGADMFDISSAGISMAQKLTIGPGYQVPLAEFVGERVEAPVSAVGMITTGTQAEAILQHGLVDVIMIGRAALGDPYWPIRAAKELGVELDYIPKRYKRAVF
;
A
#
# COMPACT_ATOMS: atom_id res chain seq x y z
N GLY A 1 1.13 26.50 -3.22
CA GLY A 1 2.26 26.73 -2.33
C GLY A 1 3.39 25.76 -2.61
N SER A 2 4.52 25.89 -1.89
CA SER A 2 5.62 24.90 -2.01
C SER A 2 5.18 23.52 -1.52
N LEU A 3 5.91 22.49 -1.90
CA LEU A 3 5.62 21.10 -1.48
C LEU A 3 5.66 20.95 0.06
N GLU A 4 6.64 21.59 0.69
CA GLU A 4 6.79 21.60 2.15
C GLU A 4 5.56 22.21 2.85
N ASN A 5 5.02 23.29 2.29
CA ASN A 5 3.81 23.92 2.84
C ASN A 5 2.56 23.06 2.66
N ARG A 6 2.46 22.35 1.54
CA ARG A 6 1.35 21.43 1.28
C ARG A 6 1.41 20.16 2.15
N ALA A 7 2.61 19.67 2.44
CA ALA A 7 2.85 18.46 3.24
C ALA A 7 2.94 18.74 4.75
N ARG A 8 3.11 19.99 5.19
CA ARG A 8 3.39 20.36 6.57
C ARG A 8 2.44 19.71 7.57
N LEU A 9 1.13 19.80 7.34
CA LEU A 9 0.14 19.23 8.24
C LEU A 9 0.32 17.72 8.42
N LEU A 10 0.59 16.99 7.34
CA LEU A 10 0.82 15.55 7.40
C LEU A 10 2.04 15.22 8.26
N VAL A 11 3.17 15.89 8.02
CA VAL A 11 4.40 15.66 8.79
C VAL A 11 4.21 15.99 10.27
N GLU A 12 3.53 17.10 10.59
CA GLU A 12 3.19 17.45 11.96
C GLU A 12 2.29 16.40 12.64
N ILE A 13 1.33 15.82 11.91
CA ILE A 13 0.49 14.73 12.42
C ILE A 13 1.33 13.48 12.68
N VAL A 14 2.22 13.08 11.77
CA VAL A 14 3.11 11.92 11.96
C VAL A 14 3.95 12.10 13.22
N LEU A 15 4.61 13.24 13.37
CA LEU A 15 5.40 13.56 14.58
C LEU A 15 4.56 13.49 15.86
N SER A 16 3.35 14.08 15.85
CA SER A 16 2.48 14.10 17.01
C SER A 16 1.96 12.72 17.38
N VAL A 17 1.58 11.91 16.38
CA VAL A 17 1.12 10.53 16.60
C VAL A 17 2.26 9.68 17.13
N ARG A 18 3.46 9.76 16.54
CA ARG A 18 4.64 9.01 17.00
C ARG A 18 4.98 9.37 18.45
N ALA A 19 4.93 10.65 18.82
CA ALA A 19 5.18 11.09 20.18
C ALA A 19 4.17 10.51 21.19
N GLU A 20 2.92 10.32 20.79
CA GLU A 20 1.86 9.78 21.64
C GLU A 20 1.92 8.26 21.77
N ILE A 21 2.10 7.52 20.63
CA ILE A 21 2.04 6.05 20.63
C ILE A 21 3.37 5.37 21.00
N GLY A 22 4.50 6.11 21.01
CA GLY A 22 5.84 5.54 21.22
C GLY A 22 6.31 4.69 20.03
N ASP A 23 7.38 3.93 20.21
CA ASP A 23 8.06 3.18 19.14
C ASP A 23 7.54 1.74 18.97
N GLU A 24 6.68 1.26 19.91
CA GLU A 24 6.20 -0.13 19.92
C GLU A 24 5.02 -0.37 18.96
N LEU A 25 4.30 0.67 18.57
CA LEU A 25 3.14 0.55 17.68
C LEU A 25 3.48 1.03 16.27
N PRO A 26 3.12 0.26 15.23
CA PRO A 26 3.39 0.67 13.85
C PRO A 26 2.54 1.88 13.45
N LEU A 27 3.17 2.85 12.81
CA LEU A 27 2.54 4.03 12.22
C LEU A 27 2.60 3.94 10.70
N ILE A 28 1.45 3.69 10.09
CA ILE A 28 1.33 3.52 8.63
C ILE A 28 0.71 4.77 8.03
N VAL A 29 1.33 5.33 7.00
CA VAL A 29 0.78 6.47 6.25
C VAL A 29 0.28 6.00 4.89
N ARG A 30 -1.01 6.29 4.59
CA ARG A 30 -1.58 5.99 3.27
C ARG A 30 -1.58 7.24 2.41
N PHE A 31 -1.05 7.09 1.18
CA PHE A 31 -1.03 8.14 0.17
C PHE A 31 -2.00 7.88 -0.99
N SER A 32 -2.64 8.94 -1.47
CA SER A 32 -3.10 9.04 -2.85
C SER A 32 -1.93 9.55 -3.68
N ALA A 33 -1.13 8.64 -4.22
CA ALA A 33 0.18 8.95 -4.78
C ALA A 33 0.15 9.77 -6.08
N SER A 34 -1.00 9.81 -6.77
CA SER A 34 -1.19 10.65 -7.94
C SER A 34 -2.63 11.11 -8.07
N ASP A 35 -2.83 12.37 -8.42
CA ASP A 35 -4.15 12.92 -8.75
C ASP A 35 -4.60 12.54 -10.16
N TRP A 36 -3.70 12.05 -11.00
CA TRP A 36 -3.95 11.75 -12.42
C TRP A 36 -4.48 12.95 -13.22
N ILE A 37 -4.08 14.16 -12.82
CA ILE A 37 -4.49 15.44 -13.40
C ILE A 37 -3.23 16.28 -13.66
N GLU A 38 -3.16 16.92 -14.82
CA GLU A 38 -2.06 17.84 -15.13
C GLU A 38 -1.98 18.98 -14.08
N GLY A 39 -0.78 19.19 -13.53
CA GLY A 39 -0.54 20.17 -12.46
C GLY A 39 -1.05 19.75 -11.07
N GLY A 40 -1.61 18.54 -10.94
CA GLY A 40 -1.99 17.94 -9.65
C GLY A 40 -0.81 17.32 -8.89
N TRP A 41 -1.14 16.54 -7.87
CA TRP A 41 -0.16 15.77 -7.07
C TRP A 41 0.41 14.61 -7.88
N THR A 42 1.72 14.37 -7.76
CA THR A 42 2.45 13.37 -8.51
C THR A 42 3.11 12.32 -7.62
N GLU A 43 3.51 11.19 -8.20
CA GLU A 43 4.31 10.17 -7.52
C GLU A 43 5.66 10.71 -7.01
N ALA A 44 6.24 11.70 -7.69
CA ALA A 44 7.46 12.37 -7.24
C ALA A 44 7.21 13.21 -5.97
N ASP A 45 6.09 13.95 -5.91
CA ASP A 45 5.66 14.65 -4.70
C ASP A 45 5.47 13.64 -3.54
N THR A 46 4.80 12.51 -3.84
CA THR A 46 4.54 11.46 -2.84
C THR A 46 5.83 10.87 -2.29
N ALA A 47 6.78 10.49 -3.15
CA ALA A 47 8.04 9.90 -2.71
C ALA A 47 8.85 10.86 -1.82
N MET A 48 8.87 12.15 -2.18
CA MET A 48 9.55 13.17 -1.37
C MET A 48 8.89 13.35 0.00
N VAL A 49 7.56 13.42 0.03
CA VAL A 49 6.82 13.57 1.28
C VAL A 49 6.82 12.28 2.12
N ALA A 50 6.83 11.10 1.49
CA ALA A 50 7.01 9.83 2.18
C ALA A 50 8.35 9.80 2.92
N LYS A 51 9.44 10.27 2.30
CA LYS A 51 10.74 10.39 2.97
C LYS A 51 10.68 11.33 4.19
N TRP A 52 9.97 12.45 4.09
CA TRP A 52 9.80 13.33 5.27
C TRP A 52 8.95 12.69 6.38
N CYS A 53 7.96 11.87 6.01
CA CYS A 53 7.18 11.11 6.98
C CYS A 53 7.99 9.98 7.62
N GLU A 54 8.86 9.32 6.87
CA GLU A 54 9.82 8.32 7.38
C GLU A 54 10.76 8.95 8.40
N ASP A 55 11.37 10.09 8.07
CA ASP A 55 12.22 10.86 8.98
C ASP A 55 11.46 11.34 10.23
N ALA A 56 10.14 11.52 10.13
CA ALA A 56 9.25 11.87 11.23
C ALA A 56 8.75 10.66 12.05
N GLY A 57 9.10 9.44 11.67
CA GLY A 57 8.81 8.20 12.40
C GLY A 57 7.65 7.37 11.84
N ALA A 58 7.28 7.51 10.58
CA ALA A 58 6.39 6.55 9.91
C ALA A 58 7.15 5.26 9.61
N ASP A 59 6.50 4.10 9.85
CA ASP A 59 7.10 2.77 9.71
C ASP A 59 6.77 2.09 8.38
N MET A 60 5.74 2.53 7.68
CA MET A 60 5.30 1.91 6.42
C MET A 60 4.43 2.87 5.61
N PHE A 61 4.43 2.69 4.29
CA PHE A 61 3.60 3.47 3.36
C PHE A 61 2.65 2.58 2.58
N ASP A 62 1.35 2.92 2.61
CA ASP A 62 0.32 2.26 1.80
C ASP A 62 -0.01 3.15 0.58
N ILE A 63 0.37 2.69 -0.61
CA ILE A 63 0.32 3.49 -1.83
C ILE A 63 -0.94 3.15 -2.64
N SER A 64 -1.82 4.15 -2.72
CA SER A 64 -3.04 4.13 -3.51
C SER A 64 -3.09 5.34 -4.45
N SER A 65 -4.17 5.55 -5.16
CA SER A 65 -4.38 6.74 -6.00
C SER A 65 -5.85 6.94 -6.35
N ALA A 66 -6.15 8.03 -7.01
CA ALA A 66 -7.45 8.37 -7.59
C ALA A 66 -8.55 8.75 -6.56
N GLY A 67 -9.69 9.15 -7.10
CA GLY A 67 -10.88 9.47 -6.31
C GLY A 67 -11.03 10.95 -5.93
N ILE A 68 -10.09 11.81 -6.31
CA ILE A 68 -10.12 13.22 -5.91
C ILE A 68 -10.92 14.12 -6.86
N SER A 69 -11.02 13.77 -8.13
CA SER A 69 -11.71 14.58 -9.15
C SER A 69 -12.28 13.73 -10.28
N MET A 70 -13.37 14.21 -10.87
CA MET A 70 -13.94 13.61 -12.08
C MET A 70 -13.13 13.89 -13.35
N ALA A 71 -12.17 14.82 -13.30
CA ALA A 71 -11.29 15.17 -14.41
C ALA A 71 -10.06 14.24 -14.54
N GLN A 72 -9.94 13.23 -13.67
CA GLN A 72 -8.84 12.28 -13.70
C GLN A 72 -8.78 11.50 -15.00
N LYS A 73 -7.57 11.38 -15.56
CA LYS A 73 -7.29 10.58 -16.75
C LYS A 73 -6.57 9.30 -16.34
N LEU A 74 -7.33 8.34 -15.83
CA LEU A 74 -6.84 7.10 -15.27
C LEU A 74 -7.35 5.90 -16.07
N THR A 75 -6.45 5.02 -16.47
CA THR A 75 -6.80 3.70 -17.01
C THR A 75 -6.77 2.68 -15.88
N ILE A 76 -7.95 2.17 -15.51
CA ILE A 76 -8.09 1.16 -14.45
C ILE A 76 -7.88 -0.23 -15.05
N GLY A 77 -7.02 -1.04 -14.43
CA GLY A 77 -6.72 -2.41 -14.82
C GLY A 77 -6.03 -3.17 -13.68
N PRO A 78 -5.76 -4.47 -13.83
CA PRO A 78 -5.05 -5.25 -12.82
C PRO A 78 -3.70 -4.62 -12.47
N GLY A 79 -3.49 -4.32 -11.17
CA GLY A 79 -2.23 -3.75 -10.67
C GLY A 79 -1.97 -2.29 -11.08
N TYR A 80 -2.96 -1.52 -11.51
CA TYR A 80 -2.78 -0.17 -12.07
C TYR A 80 -2.07 0.84 -11.15
N GLN A 81 -2.00 0.59 -9.86
CA GLN A 81 -1.30 1.43 -8.89
C GLN A 81 0.07 0.88 -8.48
N VAL A 82 0.41 -0.34 -8.90
CA VAL A 82 1.70 -0.97 -8.59
C VAL A 82 2.89 -0.10 -9.02
N PRO A 83 2.93 0.49 -10.24
CA PRO A 83 4.04 1.35 -10.62
C PRO A 83 4.25 2.56 -9.71
N LEU A 84 3.18 3.08 -9.09
CA LEU A 84 3.29 4.18 -8.11
C LEU A 84 3.93 3.69 -6.80
N ALA A 85 3.56 2.48 -6.35
CA ALA A 85 4.14 1.87 -5.15
C ALA A 85 5.63 1.56 -5.37
N GLU A 86 5.98 0.97 -6.50
CA GLU A 86 7.37 0.69 -6.89
C GLU A 86 8.19 1.99 -6.95
N PHE A 87 7.64 3.07 -7.55
CA PHE A 87 8.30 4.36 -7.62
C PHE A 87 8.63 4.95 -6.24
N VAL A 88 7.71 4.80 -5.27
CA VAL A 88 7.94 5.24 -3.88
C VAL A 88 8.94 4.29 -3.20
N GLY A 89 8.79 2.97 -3.35
CA GLY A 89 9.66 1.95 -2.75
C GLY A 89 11.12 2.08 -3.15
N GLU A 90 11.41 2.55 -4.37
CA GLU A 90 12.79 2.87 -4.78
C GLU A 90 13.43 4.05 -4.00
N ARG A 91 12.63 4.83 -3.24
CA ARG A 91 13.05 6.14 -2.69
C ARG A 91 12.91 6.27 -1.17
N VAL A 92 12.34 5.28 -0.52
CA VAL A 92 12.21 5.16 0.93
C VAL A 92 12.85 3.86 1.41
N GLU A 93 13.21 3.77 2.68
CA GLU A 93 13.73 2.55 3.31
C GLU A 93 12.62 1.76 4.01
N ALA A 94 11.56 2.48 4.45
CA ALA A 94 10.39 1.87 5.07
C ALA A 94 9.62 0.98 4.08
N PRO A 95 9.02 -0.12 4.54
CA PRO A 95 8.21 -1.00 3.72
C PRO A 95 7.09 -0.27 2.99
N VAL A 96 6.81 -0.69 1.76
CA VAL A 96 5.76 -0.12 0.92
C VAL A 96 4.73 -1.18 0.55
N SER A 97 3.45 -0.82 0.60
CA SER A 97 2.39 -1.67 0.08
C SER A 97 1.82 -1.18 -1.24
N ALA A 98 1.38 -2.13 -2.05
CA ALA A 98 0.62 -1.87 -3.27
C ALA A 98 -0.82 -2.38 -3.16
N VAL A 99 -1.73 -1.64 -3.79
CA VAL A 99 -3.14 -2.00 -3.96
C VAL A 99 -3.56 -1.70 -5.40
N GLY A 100 -4.67 -2.23 -5.85
CA GLY A 100 -5.29 -1.83 -7.13
C GLY A 100 -5.61 -3.00 -8.05
N MET A 101 -6.82 -3.54 -7.93
CA MET A 101 -7.30 -4.69 -8.72
C MET A 101 -6.34 -5.88 -8.70
N ILE A 102 -5.73 -6.17 -7.55
CA ILE A 102 -5.01 -7.38 -7.25
C ILE A 102 -6.05 -8.38 -6.73
N THR A 103 -6.25 -9.49 -7.46
CA THR A 103 -7.38 -10.39 -7.21
C THR A 103 -6.99 -11.86 -7.03
N THR A 104 -5.77 -12.25 -7.42
CA THR A 104 -5.25 -13.62 -7.30
C THR A 104 -3.95 -13.66 -6.50
N GLY A 105 -3.66 -14.81 -5.87
CA GLY A 105 -2.40 -15.06 -5.18
C GLY A 105 -1.20 -14.95 -6.11
N THR A 106 -1.31 -15.52 -7.32
CA THR A 106 -0.26 -15.49 -8.34
C THR A 106 0.09 -14.05 -8.76
N GLN A 107 -0.93 -13.18 -8.92
CA GLN A 107 -0.70 -11.77 -9.25
C GLN A 107 0.01 -11.05 -8.08
N ALA A 108 -0.44 -11.30 -6.83
CA ALA A 108 0.16 -10.71 -5.64
C ALA A 108 1.64 -11.13 -5.51
N GLU A 109 1.92 -12.42 -5.64
CA GLU A 109 3.26 -12.98 -5.58
C GLU A 109 4.19 -12.40 -6.65
N ALA A 110 3.71 -12.29 -7.89
CA ALA A 110 4.50 -11.71 -8.99
C ALA A 110 4.93 -10.27 -8.70
N ILE A 111 4.07 -9.46 -8.05
CA ILE A 111 4.40 -8.09 -7.65
C ILE A 111 5.49 -8.10 -6.56
N LEU A 112 5.35 -8.95 -5.54
CA LEU A 112 6.34 -9.05 -4.45
C LEU A 112 7.71 -9.53 -4.96
N GLN A 113 7.74 -10.41 -5.95
CA GLN A 113 8.98 -10.91 -6.54
C GLN A 113 9.79 -9.85 -7.31
N HIS A 114 9.18 -8.73 -7.71
CA HIS A 114 9.90 -7.57 -8.24
C HIS A 114 10.79 -6.89 -7.17
N GLY A 115 10.49 -7.07 -5.89
CA GLY A 115 11.32 -6.62 -4.77
C GLY A 115 11.28 -5.12 -4.46
N LEU A 116 10.34 -4.36 -5.04
CA LEU A 116 10.13 -2.93 -4.80
C LEU A 116 8.85 -2.64 -3.97
N VAL A 117 8.12 -3.70 -3.65
CA VAL A 117 6.89 -3.68 -2.84
C VAL A 117 6.96 -4.83 -1.85
N ASP A 118 6.66 -4.57 -0.59
CA ASP A 118 6.81 -5.51 0.52
C ASP A 118 5.48 -6.15 0.94
N VAL A 119 4.36 -5.45 0.71
CA VAL A 119 3.03 -5.85 1.16
C VAL A 119 1.99 -5.63 0.08
N ILE A 120 1.04 -6.57 -0.03
CA ILE A 120 -0.11 -6.44 -0.93
C ILE A 120 -1.37 -6.16 -0.12
N MET A 121 -2.07 -5.07 -0.46
CA MET A 121 -3.35 -4.72 0.13
C MET A 121 -4.50 -5.22 -0.76
N ILE A 122 -5.38 -6.01 -0.17
CA ILE A 122 -6.55 -6.60 -0.86
C ILE A 122 -7.84 -5.95 -0.36
N GLY A 123 -8.53 -5.25 -1.24
CA GLY A 123 -9.80 -4.59 -0.92
C GLY A 123 -11.01 -5.41 -1.37
N ARG A 124 -11.57 -5.08 -2.53
CA ARG A 124 -12.82 -5.67 -3.06
C ARG A 124 -12.81 -7.17 -3.19
N ALA A 125 -11.66 -7.78 -3.54
CA ALA A 125 -11.55 -9.24 -3.61
C ALA A 125 -11.81 -9.89 -2.24
N ALA A 126 -11.29 -9.30 -1.14
CA ALA A 126 -11.52 -9.79 0.21
C ALA A 126 -12.96 -9.55 0.70
N LEU A 127 -13.65 -8.49 0.21
CA LEU A 127 -15.07 -8.30 0.52
C LEU A 127 -15.95 -9.37 -0.12
N GLY A 128 -15.59 -9.83 -1.33
CA GLY A 128 -16.29 -10.92 -2.02
C GLY A 128 -15.88 -12.31 -1.52
N ASP A 129 -14.69 -12.43 -0.98
CA ASP A 129 -14.10 -13.67 -0.49
C ASP A 129 -13.28 -13.44 0.78
N PRO A 130 -13.88 -13.57 1.97
CA PRO A 130 -13.18 -13.43 3.26
C PRO A 130 -12.04 -14.45 3.46
N TYR A 131 -12.04 -15.55 2.71
CA TYR A 131 -11.01 -16.60 2.74
C TYR A 131 -9.97 -16.44 1.63
N TRP A 132 -9.92 -15.28 0.97
CA TRP A 132 -8.96 -14.99 -0.08
C TRP A 132 -7.50 -15.33 0.32
N PRO A 133 -6.98 -14.99 1.53
CA PRO A 133 -5.61 -15.33 1.91
C PRO A 133 -5.34 -16.85 1.93
N ILE A 134 -6.32 -17.64 2.37
CA ILE A 134 -6.20 -19.10 2.41
C ILE A 134 -6.18 -19.68 0.98
N ARG A 135 -7.00 -19.14 0.09
CA ARG A 135 -6.99 -19.52 -1.32
C ARG A 135 -5.70 -19.13 -2.04
N ALA A 136 -5.21 -17.94 -1.77
CA ALA A 136 -3.92 -17.48 -2.30
C ALA A 136 -2.77 -18.40 -1.85
N ALA A 137 -2.72 -18.76 -0.56
CA ALA A 137 -1.73 -19.71 -0.05
C ALA A 137 -1.81 -21.06 -0.76
N LYS A 138 -3.02 -21.60 -0.96
CA LYS A 138 -3.23 -22.84 -1.70
C LYS A 138 -2.80 -22.73 -3.18
N GLU A 139 -3.16 -21.63 -3.83
CA GLU A 139 -2.77 -21.34 -5.22
C GLU A 139 -1.23 -21.33 -5.38
N LEU A 140 -0.54 -20.82 -4.37
CA LEU A 140 0.92 -20.71 -4.33
C LEU A 140 1.61 -21.96 -3.72
N GLY A 141 0.85 -22.98 -3.32
CA GLY A 141 1.41 -24.19 -2.71
C GLY A 141 1.99 -23.99 -1.30
N VAL A 142 1.53 -22.97 -0.58
CA VAL A 142 1.99 -22.64 0.78
C VAL A 142 1.09 -23.29 1.81
N GLU A 143 1.69 -24.04 2.75
CA GLU A 143 0.98 -24.57 3.92
C GLU A 143 0.84 -23.49 4.99
N LEU A 144 -0.38 -23.37 5.55
CA LEU A 144 -0.70 -22.45 6.65
C LEU A 144 -0.79 -23.23 7.96
N ASP A 145 0.03 -22.86 8.93
CA ASP A 145 0.12 -23.52 10.25
C ASP A 145 -0.97 -23.05 11.24
N TYR A 146 -1.53 -21.85 11.04
CA TYR A 146 -2.52 -21.26 11.92
C TYR A 146 -3.96 -21.76 11.71
N ILE A 147 -4.21 -22.57 10.66
CA ILE A 147 -5.56 -23.13 10.42
C ILE A 147 -5.91 -24.14 11.51
N PRO A 148 -7.01 -23.94 12.29
CA PRO A 148 -7.38 -24.85 13.34
C PRO A 148 -7.59 -26.27 12.81
N LYS A 149 -7.10 -27.28 13.55
CA LYS A 149 -7.10 -28.70 13.14
C LYS A 149 -8.45 -29.19 12.63
N ARG A 150 -9.55 -28.73 13.24
CA ARG A 150 -10.92 -29.09 12.84
C ARG A 150 -11.32 -28.61 11.45
N TYR A 151 -10.68 -27.55 10.94
CA TYR A 151 -10.95 -26.97 9.61
C TYR A 151 -9.98 -27.48 8.53
N LYS A 152 -8.92 -28.20 8.89
CA LYS A 152 -7.97 -28.78 7.92
C LYS A 152 -8.62 -29.79 6.94
N ARG A 153 -9.84 -30.26 7.25
CA ARG A 153 -10.63 -31.13 6.35
C ARG A 153 -11.39 -30.34 5.29
N ALA A 154 -11.59 -29.04 5.47
CA ALA A 154 -12.20 -28.19 4.47
C ALA A 154 -11.13 -27.92 3.39
N VAL A 155 -11.33 -28.51 2.23
CA VAL A 155 -10.48 -28.27 1.06
C VAL A 155 -10.97 -26.99 0.41
N PHE A 156 -10.29 -25.90 0.66
CA PHE A 156 -10.53 -24.67 -0.03
C PHE A 156 -9.82 -24.66 -1.38
#